data_c8ace6e1de20d1f00f420200fe2eb3c4
#
_entry.id   c8ace6e1de20d1f00f420200fe2eb3c4
#
_cell.length_a   1.000
_cell.length_b   1.000
_cell.length_c   1.000
_cell.angle_alpha   90.00
_cell.angle_beta   90.00
_cell.angle_gamma   90.00
#
_symmetry.space_group_name_H-M   'P 1'
#
loop_
_entity.id
_entity.type
_entity.pdbx_description
1 polymer ?
#
loop_
_entity_poly.entity_id
_entity_poly.type
_entity_poly.pdbx_seq_one_letter_code
_entity_poly.pdbx_strand_id
1 'polypeptide(L)'
;MDDGARAATLALLARRPADSTVCPSEVARALAASAGKPDWRGGMPAVHAAVDTLVADGLVRLSWKGEPMPVRDGPYRIGRGGTEG
;
A
#
# COMPACT_ATOMS: atom_id res chain seq x y z
N MET A 1 -8.42 4.56 13.25
CA MET A 1 -8.95 4.25 12.22
C MET A 1 -8.41 4.73 11.03
N ASP A 2 -7.69 4.09 10.32
CA ASP A 2 -7.03 4.48 9.20
C ASP A 2 -7.59 3.99 7.96
N ASP A 3 -8.87 4.13 7.80
CA ASP A 3 -9.56 3.74 6.59
C ASP A 3 -9.05 4.51 5.38
N GLY A 4 -8.53 5.73 5.58
CA GLY A 4 -8.01 6.52 4.48
C GLY A 4 -6.83 5.85 3.80
N ALA A 5 -5.86 5.37 4.59
CA ALA A 5 -4.69 4.72 4.02
C ALA A 5 -5.05 3.40 3.34
N ARG A 6 -5.95 2.63 3.96
CA ARG A 6 -6.42 1.38 3.40
C ARG A 6 -7.15 1.62 2.09
N ALA A 7 -8.08 2.56 2.07
CA ALA A 7 -8.83 2.87 0.88
C ALA A 7 -7.95 3.41 -0.25
N ALA A 8 -6.98 4.26 0.10
CA ALA A 8 -6.07 4.82 -0.90
C ALA A 8 -5.21 3.73 -1.53
N THR A 9 -4.72 2.79 -0.73
CA THR A 9 -3.92 1.68 -1.24
C THR A 9 -4.72 0.86 -2.25
N LEU A 10 -5.93 0.48 -1.87
CA LEU A 10 -6.78 -0.33 -2.74
C LEU A 10 -7.18 0.42 -4.00
N ALA A 11 -7.47 1.72 -3.88
CA ALA A 11 -7.85 2.54 -5.03
C ALA A 11 -6.70 2.67 -6.03
N LEU A 12 -5.48 2.86 -5.54
CA LEU A 12 -4.33 2.95 -6.44
C LEU A 12 -4.10 1.63 -7.17
N LEU A 13 -4.22 0.52 -6.47
CA LEU A 13 -4.07 -0.78 -7.10
C LEU A 13 -5.16 -1.02 -8.14
N ALA A 14 -6.39 -0.57 -7.86
CA ALA A 14 -7.50 -0.77 -8.79
C ALA A 14 -7.30 -0.02 -10.11
N ARG A 15 -6.48 1.01 -10.12
CA ARG A 15 -6.21 1.79 -11.33
C ARG A 15 -5.10 1.24 -12.17
N ARG A 16 -4.46 0.18 -11.74
CA ARG A 16 -3.28 -0.37 -12.40
C ARG A 16 -3.54 -1.77 -12.90
N PRO A 17 -2.76 -2.24 -13.87
CA PRO A 17 -2.86 -3.63 -14.29
C PRO A 17 -2.70 -4.58 -13.11
N ALA A 18 -3.28 -5.75 -13.23
CA ALA A 18 -3.34 -6.70 -12.12
C ALA A 18 -1.98 -7.09 -11.57
N ASP A 19 -0.95 -7.09 -12.40
CA ASP A 19 0.40 -7.48 -11.99
C ASP A 19 1.30 -6.29 -11.62
N SER A 20 0.75 -5.08 -11.60
CA SER A 20 1.52 -3.90 -11.20
C SER A 20 1.56 -3.75 -9.70
N THR A 21 2.56 -3.03 -9.23
CA THR A 21 2.68 -2.74 -7.80
C THR A 21 2.72 -1.23 -7.59
N VAL A 22 2.48 -0.82 -6.35
CA VAL A 22 2.60 0.59 -5.97
C VAL A 22 3.62 0.70 -4.83
N CYS A 23 4.25 1.85 -4.77
CA CYS A 23 5.18 2.16 -3.69
C CYS A 23 4.38 2.72 -2.50
N PRO A 24 4.74 2.40 -1.26
CA PRO A 24 4.02 2.97 -0.13
C PRO A 24 4.05 4.49 -0.10
N SER A 25 5.11 5.12 -0.62
CA SER A 25 5.14 6.58 -0.69
C SER A 25 4.10 7.14 -1.64
N GLU A 26 3.70 6.39 -2.67
CA GLU A 26 2.60 6.82 -3.54
C GLU A 26 1.30 6.90 -2.78
N VAL A 27 1.08 5.95 -1.87
CA VAL A 27 -0.12 5.97 -1.02
C VAL A 27 -0.07 7.19 -0.10
N ALA A 28 1.07 7.43 0.53
CA ALA A 28 1.21 8.57 1.42
C ALA A 28 1.01 9.89 0.69
N ARG A 29 1.52 10.00 -0.53
CA ARG A 29 1.34 11.21 -1.35
C ARG A 29 -0.13 11.41 -1.72
N ALA A 30 -0.83 10.34 -2.05
CA ALA A 30 -2.25 10.43 -2.39
C ALA A 30 -3.06 10.89 -1.18
N LEU A 31 -2.73 10.39 0.00
CA LEU A 31 -3.40 10.81 1.22
C LEU A 31 -3.14 12.28 1.52
N ALA A 32 -1.89 12.72 1.38
CA ALA A 32 -1.56 14.11 1.64
C ALA A 32 -2.28 15.03 0.67
N ALA A 33 -2.35 14.65 -0.60
CA ALA A 33 -3.05 15.44 -1.60
C ALA A 33 -4.54 15.55 -1.28
N SER A 34 -5.16 14.46 -0.87
CA SER A 34 -6.57 14.47 -0.48
C SER A 34 -6.82 15.34 0.73
N ALA A 35 -5.88 15.39 1.64
CA ALA A 35 -6.02 16.17 2.87
C ALA A 35 -5.53 17.62 2.70
N GLY A 36 -5.01 17.96 1.53
CA GLY A 36 -4.48 19.31 1.30
C GLY A 36 -3.19 19.58 2.04
N LYS A 37 -2.42 18.55 2.37
CA LYS A 37 -1.18 18.72 3.11
C LYS A 37 0.03 18.71 2.18
N PRO A 38 1.00 19.59 2.39
CA PRO A 38 2.17 19.63 1.51
C PRO A 38 3.17 18.50 1.76
N ASP A 39 3.20 17.95 2.96
CA ASP A 39 4.17 16.93 3.31
C ASP A 39 3.50 15.58 3.46
N TRP A 40 3.95 14.61 2.69
CA TRP A 40 3.40 13.27 2.73
C TRP A 40 4.13 12.33 3.69
N ARG A 41 5.34 12.71 4.10
CA ARG A 41 6.18 11.81 4.91
C ARG A 41 5.56 11.48 6.25
N GLY A 42 4.85 12.42 6.84
CA GLY A 42 4.17 12.19 8.11
C GLY A 42 3.09 11.14 8.05
N GLY A 43 2.62 10.79 6.86
CA GLY A 43 1.61 9.76 6.69
C GLY A 43 2.16 8.35 6.56
N MET A 44 3.47 8.18 6.47
CA MET A 44 4.05 6.86 6.28
C MET A 44 3.72 5.86 7.39
N PRO A 45 3.75 6.24 8.67
CA PRO A 45 3.37 5.26 9.70
C PRO A 45 1.95 4.73 9.53
N ALA A 46 1.01 5.58 9.15
CA ALA A 46 -0.36 5.14 8.91
C ALA A 46 -0.44 4.22 7.70
N VAL A 47 0.33 4.51 6.66
CA VAL A 47 0.39 3.65 5.47
C VAL A 47 0.93 2.28 5.84
N HIS A 48 2.02 2.22 6.60
CA HIS A 48 2.59 0.94 7.00
C HIS A 48 1.59 0.13 7.84
N ALA A 49 0.89 0.78 8.76
CA ALA A 49 -0.11 0.09 9.58
C ALA A 49 -1.25 -0.46 8.72
N ALA A 50 -1.72 0.34 7.76
CA ALA A 50 -2.79 -0.11 6.87
C ALA A 50 -2.34 -1.27 5.98
N VAL A 51 -1.11 -1.20 5.49
CA VAL A 51 -0.55 -2.27 4.67
C VAL A 51 -0.48 -3.57 5.48
N ASP A 52 -0.05 -3.49 6.73
CA ASP A 52 0.03 -4.69 7.57
C ASP A 52 -1.33 -5.36 7.71
N THR A 53 -2.41 -4.59 7.90
CA THR A 53 -3.74 -5.18 7.98
C THR A 53 -4.21 -5.73 6.64
N LEU A 54 -3.87 -5.06 5.55
CA LEU A 54 -4.23 -5.55 4.22
C LEU A 54 -3.54 -6.87 3.90
N VAL A 55 -2.28 -7.02 4.31
CA VAL A 55 -1.56 -8.28 4.15
C VAL A 55 -2.24 -9.38 4.97
N ALA A 56 -2.57 -9.07 6.22
CA ALA A 56 -3.23 -10.05 7.09
C ALA A 56 -4.57 -10.50 6.52
N ASP A 57 -5.28 -9.59 5.84
CA ASP A 57 -6.56 -9.90 5.22
C ASP A 57 -6.42 -10.59 3.86
N GLY A 58 -5.21 -10.73 3.36
CA GLY A 58 -4.99 -11.35 2.05
C GLY A 58 -5.33 -10.48 0.86
N LEU A 59 -5.54 -9.19 1.09
CA LEU A 59 -5.94 -8.28 0.01
C LEU A 59 -4.77 -7.73 -0.78
N VAL A 60 -3.57 -7.72 -0.20
CA VAL A 60 -2.37 -7.29 -0.90
C VAL A 60 -1.23 -8.23 -0.60
N ARG A 61 -0.22 -8.19 -1.45
CA ARG A 61 1.04 -8.90 -1.26
C ARG A 61 2.16 -7.92 -1.33
N LEU A 62 3.21 -8.17 -0.58
CA LEU A 62 4.39 -7.34 -0.60
C LEU A 62 5.50 -8.04 -1.35
N SER A 63 6.37 -7.23 -1.98
CA SER A 63 7.53 -7.74 -2.67
C SER A 63 8.62 -6.70 -2.68
N TRP A 64 9.84 -7.12 -2.95
CA TRP A 64 10.93 -6.19 -3.16
C TRP A 64 11.87 -6.81 -4.18
N LYS A 65 12.14 -6.05 -5.23
CA LYS A 65 13.01 -6.51 -6.32
C LYS A 65 12.57 -7.86 -6.88
N GLY A 66 11.28 -8.04 -7.00
CA GLY A 66 10.71 -9.25 -7.57
C GLY A 66 10.57 -10.43 -6.60
N GLU A 67 11.02 -10.27 -5.36
CA GLU A 67 10.94 -11.34 -4.37
C GLU A 67 9.76 -11.14 -3.45
N PRO A 68 8.97 -12.16 -3.18
CA PRO A 68 7.85 -12.04 -2.25
C PRO A 68 8.34 -11.71 -0.85
N MET A 69 7.55 -10.91 -0.14
CA MET A 69 7.89 -10.51 1.22
C MET A 69 6.67 -10.78 2.10
N PRO A 70 6.65 -11.89 2.81
CA PRO A 70 5.47 -12.25 3.62
C PRO A 70 5.23 -11.30 4.79
N VAL A 71 6.29 -10.68 5.30
CA VAL A 71 6.18 -9.73 6.40
C VAL A 71 6.94 -8.48 6.00
N ARG A 72 6.38 -7.33 6.30
CA ARG A 72 7.01 -6.06 5.94
C ARG A 72 8.36 -5.93 6.64
N ASP A 73 9.40 -5.67 5.85
CA ASP A 73 10.76 -5.57 6.37
C ASP A 73 11.56 -4.70 5.43
N GLY A 74 11.85 -3.47 5.80
CA GLY A 74 12.59 -2.54 4.95
C GLY A 74 11.76 -2.08 3.77
N PRO A 75 12.38 -1.72 2.65
CA PRO A 75 11.66 -1.26 1.48
C PRO A 75 10.78 -2.36 0.90
N TYR A 76 9.64 -1.97 0.37
CA TYR A 76 8.73 -2.94 -0.22
C TYR A 76 7.84 -2.28 -1.28
N ARG A 77 7.20 -3.11 -2.08
CA ARG A 77 6.19 -2.70 -3.04
C ARG A 77 4.90 -3.46 -2.72
N ILE A 78 3.78 -2.84 -3.02
CA ILE A 78 2.45 -3.38 -2.69
C ILE A 78 1.79 -3.83 -3.99
N GLY A 79 1.40 -5.09 -4.05
CA GLY A 79 0.68 -5.64 -5.19
C GLY A 79 -0.65 -6.20 -4.76
N ARG A 80 -1.49 -6.56 -5.72
CA ARG A 80 -2.77 -7.17 -5.40
C ARG A 80 -2.57 -8.52 -4.76
N GLY A 81 -3.42 -8.83 -3.82
CA GLY A 81 -3.41 -10.11 -3.16
C GLY A 81 -3.77 -11.23 -4.12
N GLY A 82 -3.34 -12.35 -3.79
CA GLY A 82 -3.50 -13.35 -4.68
C GLY A 82 -4.68 -14.12 -4.65
N THR A 83 -5.35 -14.13 -4.70
CA THR A 83 -6.31 -14.90 -4.74
C THR A 83 -6.45 -15.61 -5.74
N GLU A 84 -6.19 -16.05 -6.14
CA GLU A 84 -6.31 -16.66 -6.89
C GLU A 84 -6.87 -17.21 -6.96
N GLY A 85 -7.12 -17.19 -6.91
CA GLY A 85 -7.80 -17.88 -7.03
C GLY A 85 -7.97 -18.17 -7.29
#